data_f05cda2314d143ad241aa8068d181e0f
#
_entry.id   f05cda2314d143ad241aa8068d181e0f
#
_cell.length_a   1.000
_cell.length_b   1.000
_cell.length_c   1.000
_cell.angle_alpha   90.00
_cell.angle_beta   90.00
_cell.angle_gamma   90.00
#
_symmetry.space_group_name_H-M   'P 1'
#
loop_
_entity.id
_entity.type
_entity.pdbx_description
1 polymer ?
#
loop_
_entity_poly.entity_id
_entity_poly.type
_entity_poly.pdbx_seq_one_letter_code
_entity_poly.pdbx_strand_id
1 'polypeptide(L)'
;VLAVIAVALSMIVAGCADDQTATSPDAIPASSETSTPGAADGPMSPTTASGPTTSGPTASGPTTSGPTTLLTVDRYTESGWVEAENRRPGDTSWRITDDAPNPFTANPEGWIEGYADRTSAQWGDTVQLFVDTPTRTFTVRAYRMGWYGGDRARLIASSGPHTGGRQLDPVLDRVTGMAEARWKVSTSFAIDELWPPGAYLLRLDSAAGGAHYVPLTVRHPNVAADLTLVNAVSTWQAYNPWGGCTLYDCFDNLPRKRADIVSFDRPYSAFYGHGSADFLTHELPLIAFAEQQGIDIEYITSVDLHLEPELAQAHHGVITTGHDEYYSTPMRAALVDALDAGVNLAFFGANAVYRHIRFEPGHSGAAERRMVNYRSTADPAARRDPQLATVNWRERPLQRPEAEIVGIEYGCAEARADLVLTNTDNWVYAGTDARNGQRLRRLVGVEFDQLPAAAITPPGIEVLAASPVVCRQARWQQVTAYRSTDSGAGVFAAGTIDWNCGLDGTCPDIERFEVVRGVTGNVLRVFAAGPAGRAHPSTENAARYRVGSPTPVGDQAAGAGTTSTPPNPSTTVAPAPVTTVPVTAAPVDTTPVASPTPPSASP
;
A
#
# COMPACT_ATOMS: atom_id res chain seq x y z
N VAL A 1 -25.71 -1.68 6.88
CA VAL A 1 -24.58 -2.10 5.99
C VAL A 1 -23.84 -0.86 5.50
N LEU A 2 -24.49 0.10 4.86
CA LEU A 2 -23.88 1.37 4.43
C LEU A 2 -23.28 2.21 5.57
N ALA A 3 -23.87 2.17 6.77
CA ALA A 3 -23.36 2.88 7.94
C ALA A 3 -22.08 2.22 8.53
N VAL A 4 -21.91 0.91 8.40
CA VAL A 4 -20.74 0.18 8.90
C VAL A 4 -19.53 0.37 7.97
N ILE A 5 -19.76 0.43 6.66
CA ILE A 5 -18.70 0.73 5.67
C ILE A 5 -18.18 2.17 5.84
N ALA A 6 -19.09 3.13 6.14
CA ALA A 6 -18.71 4.51 6.45
C ALA A 6 -17.88 4.62 7.73
N VAL A 7 -18.14 3.76 8.74
CA VAL A 7 -17.38 3.73 9.99
C VAL A 7 -15.99 3.10 9.78
N ALA A 8 -15.85 2.05 8.99
CA ALA A 8 -14.55 1.46 8.67
C ALA A 8 -13.67 2.42 7.84
N LEU A 9 -14.24 3.11 6.86
CA LEU A 9 -13.52 4.13 6.08
C LEU A 9 -13.19 5.37 6.94
N SER A 10 -14.08 5.76 7.86
CA SER A 10 -13.83 6.86 8.81
C SER A 10 -12.77 6.51 9.85
N MET A 11 -12.60 5.23 10.22
CA MET A 11 -11.59 4.80 11.19
C MET A 11 -10.17 4.78 10.60
N ILE A 12 -10.03 4.47 9.31
CA ILE A 12 -8.73 4.56 8.60
C ILE A 12 -8.25 6.01 8.53
N VAL A 13 -9.16 6.96 8.54
CA VAL A 13 -8.92 8.38 8.29
C VAL A 13 -8.63 9.19 9.57
N ALA A 14 -9.06 8.73 10.75
CA ALA A 14 -8.87 9.45 12.02
C ALA A 14 -7.41 9.45 12.54
N GLY A 15 -6.59 8.51 12.10
CA GLY A 15 -5.21 8.33 12.60
C GLY A 15 -4.18 9.34 12.12
N CYS A 16 -4.42 10.08 11.05
CA CYS A 16 -3.48 11.08 10.51
C CYS A 16 -3.54 12.46 11.21
N ALA A 17 -4.38 12.62 12.25
CA ALA A 17 -4.76 13.93 12.77
C ALA A 17 -3.79 14.60 13.74
N ASP A 18 -2.88 13.88 14.39
CA ASP A 18 -2.19 14.38 15.60
C ASP A 18 -0.76 14.95 15.40
N ASP A 19 -0.24 15.11 14.16
CA ASP A 19 1.21 15.34 13.98
C ASP A 19 1.60 16.72 13.38
N GLN A 20 0.78 17.75 13.54
CA GLN A 20 1.08 19.11 13.00
C GLN A 20 1.26 20.19 14.08
N THR A 21 2.00 19.91 15.16
CA THR A 21 2.47 20.96 16.06
C THR A 21 3.98 20.85 16.27
N ALA A 22 4.76 21.25 15.28
CA ALA A 22 6.17 21.58 15.46
C ALA A 22 6.40 23.02 15.05
N THR A 23 6.59 23.87 16.06
CA THR A 23 7.03 25.26 15.94
C THR A 23 8.45 25.32 15.36
N SER A 24 8.66 26.20 14.40
CA SER A 24 9.98 26.55 13.86
C SER A 24 10.91 27.08 14.96
N PRO A 25 12.17 26.65 14.99
CA PRO A 25 13.22 27.39 15.67
C PRO A 25 14.20 28.03 14.68
N ASP A 26 14.69 29.18 15.11
CA ASP A 26 15.59 30.12 14.49
C ASP A 26 16.89 29.55 13.92
N ALA A 27 17.40 30.25 12.91
CA ALA A 27 18.69 30.02 12.25
C ALA A 27 19.88 30.36 13.15
N ILE A 28 20.91 29.48 13.21
CA ILE A 28 22.26 29.76 13.73
C ILE A 28 23.30 29.32 12.70
N PRO A 29 24.40 30.07 12.51
CA PRO A 29 25.27 30.00 11.35
C PRO A 29 26.35 28.92 11.41
N ALA A 30 26.84 28.54 10.21
CA ALA A 30 27.88 27.56 9.95
C ALA A 30 29.27 27.98 10.48
N SER A 31 30.00 27.05 11.04
CA SER A 31 31.46 27.11 11.19
C SER A 31 32.10 25.88 10.56
N SER A 32 33.04 26.15 9.68
CA SER A 32 33.85 25.21 8.92
C SER A 32 35.01 24.66 9.75
N GLU A 33 35.24 23.35 9.75
CA GLU A 33 36.57 22.79 9.96
C GLU A 33 36.83 21.57 9.10
N THR A 34 37.93 21.66 8.37
CA THR A 34 38.52 20.67 7.48
C THR A 34 39.46 19.72 8.22
N SER A 35 39.39 18.42 7.94
CA SER A 35 40.57 17.55 8.13
C SER A 35 40.54 16.36 7.17
N THR A 36 41.66 16.18 6.48
CA THR A 36 41.99 15.25 5.42
C THR A 36 42.44 13.87 5.94
N PRO A 37 42.36 12.78 5.16
CA PRO A 37 42.58 11.42 5.60
C PRO A 37 44.00 10.91 5.35
N GLY A 38 44.43 9.95 6.19
CA GLY A 38 45.65 9.16 6.00
C GLY A 38 45.37 7.78 5.43
N ALA A 39 46.18 7.39 4.46
CA ALA A 39 46.17 6.12 3.76
C ALA A 39 47.06 5.06 4.45
N ALA A 40 46.74 3.77 4.30
CA ALA A 40 47.71 2.73 4.00
C ALA A 40 47.09 1.32 3.87
N ASP A 41 47.47 0.64 2.76
CA ASP A 41 47.90 -0.75 2.55
C ASP A 41 46.85 -1.87 2.69
N GLY A 42 46.64 -2.76 1.73
CA GLY A 42 47.31 -3.43 0.65
C GLY A 42 46.82 -4.90 0.59
N PRO A 43 46.75 -5.60 -0.53
CA PRO A 43 45.91 -6.79 -0.70
C PRO A 43 46.68 -8.13 -0.51
N MET A 44 45.98 -9.18 -0.06
CA MET A 44 46.44 -10.57 -0.14
C MET A 44 45.52 -11.45 -0.98
N SER A 45 46.06 -12.03 -2.03
CA SER A 45 45.45 -13.05 -2.87
C SER A 45 45.49 -14.45 -2.24
N PRO A 46 44.53 -15.34 -2.51
CA PRO A 46 44.62 -16.73 -2.10
C PRO A 46 45.17 -17.65 -3.20
N THR A 47 46.00 -18.55 -2.74
CA THR A 47 46.73 -19.59 -3.47
C THR A 47 45.83 -20.77 -3.87
N THR A 48 46.01 -21.27 -5.08
CA THR A 48 45.50 -22.53 -5.64
C THR A 48 46.20 -23.76 -5.07
N ALA A 49 45.43 -24.83 -4.78
CA ALA A 49 45.96 -26.15 -4.53
C ALA A 49 45.27 -27.19 -5.44
N SER A 50 46.09 -27.85 -6.26
CA SER A 50 45.73 -28.97 -7.12
C SER A 50 45.95 -30.30 -6.36
N GLY A 51 45.12 -31.31 -6.60
CA GLY A 51 45.32 -32.66 -6.10
C GLY A 51 44.61 -33.70 -6.97
N PRO A 52 44.96 -34.98 -6.94
CA PRO A 52 45.17 -35.74 -8.14
C PRO A 52 44.04 -36.69 -8.55
N THR A 53 44.04 -37.02 -9.85
CA THR A 53 43.25 -38.03 -10.56
C THR A 53 43.61 -39.45 -10.14
N THR A 54 42.60 -40.33 -9.91
CA THR A 54 42.74 -41.79 -10.02
C THR A 54 41.60 -42.38 -10.86
N SER A 55 42.03 -43.08 -11.89
CA SER A 55 41.24 -43.87 -12.83
C SER A 55 40.97 -45.28 -12.26
N GLY A 56 39.75 -45.81 -12.44
CA GLY A 56 39.42 -47.22 -12.19
C GLY A 56 38.10 -47.61 -12.88
N PRO A 57 37.78 -48.87 -13.11
CA PRO A 57 37.39 -49.35 -14.44
C PRO A 57 35.88 -49.48 -14.67
N THR A 58 35.55 -49.48 -15.97
CA THR A 58 34.26 -49.75 -16.62
C THR A 58 33.59 -51.05 -16.18
N ALA A 59 32.30 -50.98 -15.75
CA ALA A 59 31.38 -52.09 -15.74
C ALA A 59 30.11 -51.71 -16.51
N SER A 60 29.85 -52.45 -17.59
CA SER A 60 28.65 -52.36 -18.42
C SER A 60 27.47 -53.02 -17.69
N GLY A 61 26.42 -52.24 -17.36
CA GLY A 61 25.15 -52.71 -16.86
C GLY A 61 24.01 -52.21 -17.74
N PRO A 62 22.83 -52.84 -17.73
CA PRO A 62 21.81 -52.66 -18.78
C PRO A 62 21.13 -51.30 -18.71
N THR A 63 20.95 -50.70 -19.88
CA THR A 63 20.14 -49.51 -20.14
C THR A 63 18.70 -49.69 -19.71
N THR A 64 18.36 -49.16 -18.53
CA THR A 64 16.97 -48.78 -18.18
C THR A 64 16.76 -47.36 -18.68
N SER A 65 15.89 -47.20 -19.67
CA SER A 65 15.35 -45.91 -20.08
C SER A 65 14.66 -45.26 -18.87
N GLY A 66 15.37 -44.35 -18.21
CA GLY A 66 14.78 -43.47 -17.22
C GLY A 66 13.75 -42.57 -17.88
N PRO A 67 12.76 -42.04 -17.12
CA PRO A 67 11.79 -41.10 -17.66
C PRO A 67 12.55 -39.91 -18.26
N THR A 68 12.31 -39.65 -19.53
CA THR A 68 12.75 -38.41 -20.18
C THR A 68 12.09 -37.26 -19.42
N THR A 69 12.82 -36.62 -18.54
CA THR A 69 12.43 -35.34 -17.99
C THR A 69 12.33 -34.37 -19.17
N LEU A 70 11.14 -34.16 -19.68
CA LEU A 70 10.88 -33.02 -20.57
C LEU A 70 11.35 -31.81 -19.77
N LEU A 71 12.46 -31.20 -20.20
CA LEU A 71 12.86 -29.87 -19.73
C LEU A 71 11.67 -28.97 -20.08
N THR A 72 10.83 -28.67 -19.10
CA THR A 72 9.80 -27.64 -19.23
C THR A 72 10.55 -26.33 -19.48
N VAL A 73 10.42 -25.80 -20.69
CA VAL A 73 10.96 -24.47 -21.00
C VAL A 73 10.35 -23.50 -20.01
N ASP A 74 11.21 -22.84 -19.24
CA ASP A 74 10.78 -21.81 -18.31
C ASP A 74 10.25 -20.61 -19.11
N ARG A 75 8.94 -20.58 -19.31
CA ARG A 75 8.26 -19.59 -20.15
C ARG A 75 8.27 -18.18 -19.56
N TYR A 76 8.62 -18.02 -18.29
CA TYR A 76 8.61 -16.71 -17.61
C TYR A 76 9.93 -15.96 -17.79
N THR A 77 10.93 -16.60 -18.39
CA THR A 77 12.21 -15.97 -18.79
C THR A 77 12.16 -15.36 -20.19
N GLU A 78 11.03 -15.43 -20.88
CA GLU A 78 10.81 -14.86 -22.20
C GLU A 78 9.83 -13.67 -22.14
N SER A 79 10.11 -12.60 -22.88
CA SER A 79 9.21 -11.45 -23.01
C SER A 79 7.88 -11.85 -23.62
N GLY A 80 6.78 -11.21 -23.16
CA GLY A 80 5.40 -11.49 -23.56
C GLY A 80 4.74 -12.59 -22.73
N TRP A 81 5.36 -13.02 -21.64
CA TRP A 81 4.80 -14.06 -20.78
C TRP A 81 3.51 -13.60 -20.07
N VAL A 82 3.42 -12.32 -19.68
CA VAL A 82 2.21 -11.75 -19.04
C VAL A 82 1.03 -11.81 -19.99
N GLU A 83 1.23 -11.44 -21.26
CA GLU A 83 0.17 -11.54 -22.28
C GLU A 83 -0.24 -13.00 -22.50
N ALA A 84 0.75 -13.92 -22.56
CA ALA A 84 0.48 -15.36 -22.74
C ALA A 84 -0.27 -15.95 -21.53
N GLU A 85 0.06 -15.52 -20.30
CA GLU A 85 -0.63 -15.93 -19.08
C GLU A 85 -2.08 -15.41 -19.06
N ASN A 86 -2.31 -14.14 -19.45
CA ASN A 86 -3.64 -13.52 -19.47
C ASN A 86 -4.58 -14.03 -20.57
N ARG A 87 -4.08 -14.80 -21.55
CA ARG A 87 -4.92 -15.55 -22.52
C ARG A 87 -5.55 -16.80 -21.91
N ARG A 88 -5.12 -17.23 -20.72
CA ARG A 88 -5.72 -18.36 -20.02
C ARG A 88 -7.09 -17.98 -19.46
N PRO A 89 -8.01 -18.96 -19.32
CA PRO A 89 -9.31 -18.69 -18.71
C PRO A 89 -9.15 -18.15 -17.29
N GLY A 90 -9.89 -17.08 -17.00
CA GLY A 90 -10.05 -16.56 -15.66
C GLY A 90 -11.04 -17.38 -14.83
N ASP A 91 -11.13 -17.04 -13.56
CA ASP A 91 -12.05 -17.65 -12.60
C ASP A 91 -12.57 -16.57 -11.64
N THR A 92 -13.88 -16.33 -11.66
CA THR A 92 -14.54 -15.33 -10.81
C THR A 92 -14.84 -15.83 -9.40
N SER A 93 -14.66 -17.12 -9.15
CA SER A 93 -14.95 -17.72 -7.83
C SER A 93 -13.95 -17.32 -6.72
N TRP A 94 -12.95 -16.49 -7.07
CA TRP A 94 -12.09 -15.89 -6.06
C TRP A 94 -12.83 -14.89 -5.17
N ARG A 95 -13.90 -14.25 -5.66
CA ARG A 95 -14.61 -13.20 -4.93
C ARG A 95 -15.31 -13.73 -3.69
N ILE A 96 -15.09 -13.05 -2.57
CA ILE A 96 -15.91 -13.20 -1.38
C ILE A 96 -17.05 -12.19 -1.51
N THR A 97 -18.29 -12.69 -1.69
CA THR A 97 -19.46 -11.86 -2.01
C THR A 97 -20.35 -11.58 -0.81
N ASP A 98 -20.15 -12.32 0.27
CA ASP A 98 -20.97 -12.23 1.46
C ASP A 98 -20.45 -11.13 2.40
N ASP A 99 -21.36 -10.57 3.21
CA ASP A 99 -20.98 -9.66 4.28
C ASP A 99 -19.98 -10.36 5.19
N ALA A 100 -18.78 -9.79 5.30
CA ALA A 100 -17.77 -10.33 6.21
C ALA A 100 -18.38 -10.51 7.59
N PRO A 101 -18.21 -11.66 8.25
CA PRO A 101 -18.73 -11.85 9.59
C PRO A 101 -18.17 -10.73 10.46
N ASN A 102 -19.06 -10.09 11.23
CA ASN A 102 -18.67 -9.01 12.14
C ASN A 102 -17.71 -9.57 13.19
N PRO A 103 -16.41 -9.19 13.23
CA PRO A 103 -15.44 -9.70 14.19
C PRO A 103 -15.75 -9.30 15.65
N PHE A 104 -16.66 -8.33 15.86
CA PHE A 104 -17.15 -7.99 17.19
C PHE A 104 -18.34 -8.86 17.65
N THR A 105 -18.93 -9.67 16.77
CA THR A 105 -19.90 -10.70 17.18
C THR A 105 -19.13 -11.98 17.53
N ALA A 106 -19.29 -12.45 18.74
CA ALA A 106 -18.67 -13.65 19.23
C ALA A 106 -18.86 -14.83 18.25
N ASN A 107 -17.79 -15.21 17.56
CA ASN A 107 -17.59 -16.43 16.77
C ASN A 107 -18.83 -16.94 16.00
N PRO A 108 -19.22 -16.33 14.89
CA PRO A 108 -20.26 -16.90 14.05
C PRO A 108 -19.82 -18.29 13.56
N GLU A 109 -20.74 -19.22 13.46
CA GLU A 109 -20.51 -20.48 12.77
C GLU A 109 -19.97 -20.18 11.37
N GLY A 110 -18.83 -20.78 11.02
CA GLY A 110 -18.18 -20.54 9.74
C GLY A 110 -17.01 -19.55 9.75
N TRP A 111 -16.72 -18.90 10.88
CA TRP A 111 -15.53 -18.03 10.99
C TRP A 111 -14.28 -18.75 10.51
N ILE A 112 -13.45 -18.04 9.74
CA ILE A 112 -12.12 -18.47 9.33
C ILE A 112 -11.24 -17.24 9.12
N GLU A 113 -10.00 -17.31 9.58
CA GLU A 113 -8.95 -16.32 9.31
C GLU A 113 -7.58 -16.99 9.29
N GLY A 114 -6.58 -16.36 8.68
CA GLY A 114 -5.25 -16.95 8.59
C GLY A 114 -4.19 -15.99 8.07
N TYR A 115 -2.94 -16.44 8.17
CA TYR A 115 -1.78 -15.74 7.63
C TYR A 115 -0.71 -16.73 7.17
N ALA A 116 0.24 -16.26 6.36
CA ALA A 116 1.39 -17.03 5.89
C ALA A 116 2.66 -16.67 6.68
N ASP A 117 3.61 -17.62 6.76
CA ASP A 117 4.93 -17.41 7.38
C ASP A 117 5.80 -16.37 6.66
N ARG A 118 5.38 -15.92 5.47
CA ARG A 118 6.10 -14.96 4.61
C ARG A 118 5.16 -14.11 3.79
N THR A 119 5.63 -12.97 3.29
CA THR A 119 4.87 -12.09 2.39
C THR A 119 5.08 -12.41 0.91
N SER A 120 6.23 -13.04 0.59
CA SER A 120 6.56 -13.50 -0.75
C SER A 120 7.22 -14.87 -0.72
N ALA A 121 7.19 -15.59 -1.83
CA ALA A 121 7.84 -16.87 -2.03
C ALA A 121 8.30 -17.03 -3.49
N GLN A 122 9.29 -17.87 -3.71
CA GLN A 122 9.76 -18.22 -5.06
C GLN A 122 9.78 -19.73 -5.25
N TRP A 123 10.01 -20.17 -6.48
CA TRP A 123 10.07 -21.59 -6.78
C TRP A 123 11.11 -22.32 -5.92
N GLY A 124 10.70 -23.43 -5.35
CA GLY A 124 11.46 -24.22 -4.38
C GLY A 124 11.10 -23.91 -2.92
N ASP A 125 10.44 -22.80 -2.66
CA ASP A 125 10.00 -22.45 -1.31
C ASP A 125 8.81 -23.30 -0.85
N THR A 126 8.73 -23.49 0.46
CA THR A 126 7.55 -24.02 1.13
C THR A 126 6.90 -22.91 1.96
N VAL A 127 5.64 -22.62 1.71
CA VAL A 127 4.84 -21.63 2.44
C VAL A 127 4.04 -22.36 3.52
N GLN A 128 4.11 -21.90 4.76
CA GLN A 128 3.31 -22.38 5.88
C GLN A 128 2.10 -21.47 6.09
N LEU A 129 0.93 -22.07 6.25
CA LEU A 129 -0.30 -21.37 6.61
C LEU A 129 -0.72 -21.67 8.04
N PHE A 130 -1.10 -20.62 8.73
CA PHE A 130 -1.65 -20.62 10.08
C PHE A 130 -3.10 -20.21 9.99
N VAL A 131 -4.02 -21.09 10.31
CA VAL A 131 -5.47 -20.89 10.12
C VAL A 131 -6.20 -21.14 11.43
N ASP A 132 -7.07 -20.21 11.83
CA ASP A 132 -8.00 -20.30 12.93
C ASP A 132 -9.42 -20.45 12.40
N THR A 133 -10.12 -21.49 12.81
CA THR A 133 -11.53 -21.72 12.47
C THR A 133 -12.18 -22.66 13.49
N PRO A 134 -13.46 -22.45 13.87
CA PRO A 134 -14.19 -23.39 14.71
C PRO A 134 -14.62 -24.65 13.94
N THR A 135 -14.55 -24.65 12.61
CA THR A 135 -14.97 -25.80 11.80
C THR A 135 -13.95 -26.92 11.80
N ARG A 136 -14.41 -28.15 11.57
CA ARG A 136 -13.52 -29.33 11.57
C ARG A 136 -12.57 -29.36 10.38
N THR A 137 -12.98 -28.74 9.28
CA THR A 137 -12.19 -28.73 8.04
C THR A 137 -12.29 -27.40 7.33
N PHE A 138 -11.27 -27.10 6.53
CA PHE A 138 -11.23 -25.97 5.60
C PHE A 138 -10.51 -26.36 4.31
N THR A 139 -10.69 -25.56 3.27
CA THR A 139 -9.95 -25.68 1.99
C THR A 139 -9.16 -24.42 1.70
N VAL A 140 -8.12 -24.55 0.88
CA VAL A 140 -7.30 -23.43 0.40
C VAL A 140 -7.36 -23.41 -1.11
N ARG A 141 -7.71 -22.28 -1.70
CA ARG A 141 -7.68 -22.03 -3.14
C ARG A 141 -6.74 -20.88 -3.43
N ALA A 142 -5.71 -21.10 -4.24
CA ALA A 142 -4.73 -20.09 -4.63
C ALA A 142 -5.13 -19.45 -5.94
N TYR A 143 -5.40 -18.16 -5.93
CA TYR A 143 -5.74 -17.38 -7.11
C TYR A 143 -4.60 -16.41 -7.42
N ARG A 144 -4.03 -16.52 -8.63
CA ARG A 144 -3.17 -15.48 -9.18
C ARG A 144 -4.05 -14.33 -9.68
N MET A 145 -3.78 -13.14 -9.19
CA MET A 145 -4.51 -11.93 -9.54
C MET A 145 -3.90 -11.28 -10.79
N GLY A 146 -4.73 -10.73 -11.68
CA GLY A 146 -4.28 -10.13 -12.94
C GLY A 146 -5.45 -9.64 -13.79
N TRP A 147 -5.34 -9.68 -15.13
CA TRP A 147 -6.42 -9.26 -16.03
C TRP A 147 -7.39 -10.37 -16.37
N TYR A 148 -6.91 -11.48 -16.96
CA TYR A 148 -7.66 -12.67 -17.35
C TYR A 148 -9.02 -12.37 -18.03
N GLY A 149 -9.00 -11.53 -19.07
CA GLY A 149 -10.22 -11.16 -19.81
C GLY A 149 -11.25 -10.35 -19.01
N GLY A 150 -10.88 -9.83 -17.83
CA GLY A 150 -11.76 -9.09 -16.91
C GLY A 150 -12.21 -9.89 -15.68
N ASP A 151 -11.94 -11.20 -15.62
CA ASP A 151 -12.25 -12.04 -14.46
C ASP A 151 -11.38 -11.71 -13.24
N ARG A 152 -10.25 -11.02 -13.46
CA ARG A 152 -9.31 -10.50 -12.45
C ARG A 152 -8.46 -11.55 -11.75
N ALA A 153 -8.72 -12.82 -11.90
CA ALA A 153 -7.94 -13.88 -11.29
C ALA A 153 -8.01 -15.18 -12.09
N ARG A 154 -7.04 -16.05 -11.86
CA ARG A 154 -7.02 -17.45 -12.30
C ARG A 154 -6.75 -18.37 -11.14
N LEU A 155 -7.52 -19.45 -11.00
CA LEU A 155 -7.24 -20.50 -10.02
C LEU A 155 -5.98 -21.27 -10.44
N ILE A 156 -4.99 -21.28 -9.56
CA ILE A 156 -3.71 -21.97 -9.78
C ILE A 156 -3.69 -23.32 -9.07
N ALA A 157 -4.11 -23.34 -7.80
CA ALA A 157 -4.11 -24.55 -6.99
C ALA A 157 -5.32 -24.58 -6.05
N SER A 158 -5.74 -25.79 -5.69
CA SER A 158 -6.74 -26.04 -4.67
C SER A 158 -6.29 -27.22 -3.83
N SER A 159 -6.38 -27.10 -2.52
CA SER A 159 -5.98 -28.16 -1.60
C SER A 159 -6.95 -28.31 -0.43
N GLY A 160 -6.99 -29.51 0.16
CA GLY A 160 -7.84 -29.85 1.27
C GLY A 160 -8.85 -30.96 0.93
N PRO A 161 -9.77 -31.32 1.87
CA PRO A 161 -9.98 -30.63 3.14
C PRO A 161 -8.81 -30.81 4.13
N HIS A 162 -8.37 -29.69 4.72
CA HIS A 162 -7.39 -29.68 5.81
C HIS A 162 -8.10 -29.76 7.16
N THR A 163 -7.40 -30.24 8.20
CA THR A 163 -7.93 -30.22 9.56
C THR A 163 -8.03 -28.80 10.09
N GLY A 164 -9.23 -28.37 10.44
CA GLY A 164 -9.50 -27.10 11.11
C GLY A 164 -9.45 -27.23 12.62
N GLY A 165 -9.39 -26.11 13.31
CA GLY A 165 -9.39 -26.01 14.76
C GLY A 165 -9.12 -24.57 15.22
N ARG A 166 -9.51 -24.29 16.47
CA ARG A 166 -9.23 -22.99 17.08
C ARG A 166 -7.75 -22.90 17.44
N GLN A 167 -7.18 -21.76 17.17
CA GLN A 167 -5.82 -21.39 17.57
C GLN A 167 -5.83 -20.63 18.90
N LEU A 168 -4.65 -20.30 19.41
CA LEU A 168 -4.51 -19.50 20.63
C LEU A 168 -4.92 -18.05 20.40
N ASP A 169 -5.43 -17.40 21.44
CA ASP A 169 -5.68 -15.97 21.44
C ASP A 169 -4.38 -15.18 21.12
N PRO A 170 -4.49 -14.00 20.51
CA PRO A 170 -3.33 -13.16 20.21
C PRO A 170 -2.58 -12.77 21.48
N VAL A 171 -1.26 -12.72 21.38
CA VAL A 171 -0.41 -12.15 22.44
C VAL A 171 -0.30 -10.65 22.23
N LEU A 172 -0.80 -9.88 23.19
CA LEU A 172 -0.72 -8.43 23.17
C LEU A 172 0.44 -7.94 24.05
N ASP A 173 1.42 -7.29 23.45
CA ASP A 173 2.41 -6.52 24.17
C ASP A 173 1.83 -5.14 24.56
N ARG A 174 1.53 -4.98 25.84
CA ARG A 174 0.94 -3.75 26.36
C ARG A 174 1.88 -2.53 26.35
N VAL A 175 3.20 -2.75 26.21
CA VAL A 175 4.19 -1.67 26.15
C VAL A 175 4.23 -1.05 24.76
N THR A 176 4.22 -1.86 23.71
CA THR A 176 4.31 -1.41 22.33
C THR A 176 2.97 -1.40 21.60
N GLY A 177 1.93 -2.02 22.15
CA GLY A 177 0.64 -2.22 21.50
C GLY A 177 0.66 -3.31 20.43
N MET A 178 1.75 -4.05 20.29
CA MET A 178 1.87 -5.10 19.28
C MET A 178 0.96 -6.29 19.61
N ALA A 179 0.16 -6.70 18.64
CA ALA A 179 -0.57 -7.97 18.65
C ALA A 179 0.13 -8.97 17.72
N GLU A 180 0.36 -10.18 18.19
CA GLU A 180 1.06 -11.24 17.46
C GLU A 180 0.32 -12.56 17.68
N ALA A 181 0.02 -13.28 16.59
CA ALA A 181 -0.58 -14.61 16.63
C ALA A 181 0.54 -15.67 16.73
N ARG A 182 0.53 -16.45 17.81
CA ARG A 182 1.49 -17.53 18.03
C ARG A 182 0.85 -18.87 17.70
N TRP A 183 0.33 -18.95 16.48
CA TRP A 183 -0.44 -20.11 16.04
C TRP A 183 0.47 -21.26 15.61
N LYS A 184 -0.11 -22.46 15.58
CA LYS A 184 0.53 -23.65 15.02
C LYS A 184 0.25 -23.69 13.53
N VAL A 185 1.21 -24.23 12.77
CA VAL A 185 1.04 -24.49 11.32
C VAL A 185 -0.18 -25.39 11.13
N SER A 186 -1.10 -24.95 10.27
CA SER A 186 -2.31 -25.71 9.92
C SER A 186 -2.11 -26.54 8.65
N THR A 187 -1.37 -25.99 7.68
CA THR A 187 -0.98 -26.67 6.45
C THR A 187 0.22 -25.98 5.82
N SER A 188 0.83 -26.62 4.82
CA SER A 188 1.89 -26.04 4.01
C SER A 188 1.78 -26.49 2.56
N PHE A 189 2.35 -25.73 1.64
CA PHE A 189 2.42 -26.08 0.21
C PHE A 189 3.72 -25.57 -0.40
N ALA A 190 4.19 -26.27 -1.42
CA ALA A 190 5.36 -25.88 -2.18
C ALA A 190 4.97 -24.91 -3.31
N ILE A 191 5.83 -23.93 -3.55
CA ILE A 191 5.78 -23.10 -4.75
C ILE A 191 6.69 -23.75 -5.80
N ASP A 192 6.11 -24.17 -6.91
CA ASP A 192 6.78 -24.85 -8.00
C ASP A 192 6.56 -24.12 -9.34
N GLU A 193 7.04 -24.72 -10.44
CA GLU A 193 6.93 -24.15 -11.78
C GLU A 193 5.49 -24.00 -12.31
N LEU A 194 4.48 -24.53 -11.61
CA LEU A 194 3.06 -24.34 -11.92
C LEU A 194 2.51 -23.02 -11.36
N TRP A 195 3.28 -22.33 -10.52
CA TRP A 195 2.93 -21.05 -9.94
C TRP A 195 3.54 -19.90 -10.74
N PRO A 196 2.78 -19.24 -11.64
CA PRO A 196 3.27 -18.06 -12.35
C PRO A 196 3.67 -16.94 -11.38
N PRO A 197 4.72 -16.14 -11.71
CA PRO A 197 5.00 -14.92 -10.94
C PRO A 197 3.78 -14.00 -10.88
N GLY A 198 3.55 -13.34 -9.74
CA GLY A 198 2.41 -12.43 -9.59
C GLY A 198 1.95 -12.24 -8.17
N ALA A 199 0.96 -11.38 -7.98
CA ALA A 199 0.23 -11.22 -6.73
C ALA A 199 -0.84 -12.30 -6.60
N TYR A 200 -0.99 -12.87 -5.41
CA TYR A 200 -1.92 -13.95 -5.11
C TYR A 200 -2.83 -13.61 -3.94
N LEU A 201 -4.05 -14.13 -4.01
CA LEU A 201 -4.93 -14.29 -2.86
C LEU A 201 -5.15 -15.78 -2.62
N LEU A 202 -4.67 -16.26 -1.46
CA LEU A 202 -5.00 -17.59 -0.97
C LEU A 202 -6.36 -17.48 -0.27
N ARG A 203 -7.40 -17.96 -0.90
CA ARG A 203 -8.74 -17.96 -0.33
C ARG A 203 -8.90 -19.17 0.58
N LEU A 204 -9.15 -18.93 1.85
CA LEU A 204 -9.51 -19.92 2.85
C LEU A 204 -11.03 -20.05 2.86
N ASP A 205 -11.56 -21.25 2.74
CA ASP A 205 -12.99 -21.53 2.83
C ASP A 205 -13.26 -22.51 3.96
N SER A 206 -14.05 -22.11 4.96
CA SER A 206 -14.47 -22.98 6.05
C SER A 206 -15.59 -23.93 5.61
N ALA A 207 -15.68 -25.10 6.25
CA ALA A 207 -16.75 -26.06 5.97
C ALA A 207 -18.16 -25.52 6.26
N ALA A 208 -18.30 -24.43 7.00
CA ALA A 208 -19.57 -23.77 7.30
C ALA A 208 -19.82 -22.51 6.46
N GLY A 209 -19.07 -22.31 5.36
CA GLY A 209 -19.33 -21.30 4.33
C GLY A 209 -18.63 -19.95 4.53
N GLY A 210 -17.91 -19.72 5.65
CA GLY A 210 -17.10 -18.50 5.79
C GLY A 210 -15.87 -18.52 4.90
N ALA A 211 -15.37 -17.37 4.50
CA ALA A 211 -14.19 -17.25 3.66
C ALA A 211 -13.31 -16.06 4.08
N HIS A 212 -11.99 -16.17 3.79
CA HIS A 212 -10.99 -15.17 4.14
C HIS A 212 -9.81 -15.23 3.16
N TYR A 213 -9.15 -14.10 2.90
CA TYR A 213 -7.95 -14.06 2.07
C TYR A 213 -6.67 -14.03 2.91
N VAL A 214 -5.63 -14.65 2.36
CA VAL A 214 -4.24 -14.48 2.78
C VAL A 214 -3.45 -14.03 1.55
N PRO A 215 -2.95 -12.78 1.48
CA PRO A 215 -2.13 -12.31 0.38
C PRO A 215 -0.76 -13.00 0.37
N LEU A 216 -0.24 -13.26 -0.83
CA LEU A 216 1.10 -13.79 -1.08
C LEU A 216 1.60 -13.26 -2.42
N THR A 217 2.87 -12.87 -2.50
CA THR A 217 3.52 -12.55 -3.78
C THR A 217 4.41 -13.73 -4.20
N VAL A 218 4.22 -14.24 -5.44
CA VAL A 218 5.11 -15.26 -6.00
C VAL A 218 6.10 -14.58 -6.93
N ARG A 219 7.37 -14.75 -6.63
CA ARG A 219 8.52 -14.22 -7.35
C ARG A 219 9.17 -15.28 -8.23
N HIS A 220 9.91 -14.84 -9.23
CA HIS A 220 10.72 -15.71 -10.07
C HIS A 220 12.11 -15.08 -10.30
N PRO A 221 13.21 -15.73 -9.95
CA PRO A 221 14.54 -15.10 -9.88
C PRO A 221 15.09 -14.61 -11.23
N ASN A 222 14.56 -15.11 -12.34
CA ASN A 222 15.01 -14.76 -13.68
C ASN A 222 13.83 -14.37 -14.59
N VAL A 223 12.81 -13.76 -14.03
CA VAL A 223 11.65 -13.35 -14.84
C VAL A 223 12.06 -12.32 -15.89
N ALA A 224 11.59 -12.50 -17.12
CA ALA A 224 11.68 -11.45 -18.12
C ALA A 224 10.64 -10.39 -17.79
N ALA A 225 11.07 -9.23 -17.34
CA ALA A 225 10.18 -8.13 -17.02
C ALA A 225 10.71 -6.79 -17.51
N ASP A 226 9.79 -5.89 -17.82
CA ASP A 226 10.09 -4.50 -18.15
C ASP A 226 10.10 -3.62 -16.91
N LEU A 227 9.22 -3.94 -15.95
CA LEU A 227 8.97 -3.14 -14.76
C LEU A 227 8.91 -4.03 -13.50
N THR A 228 9.33 -3.48 -12.37
CA THR A 228 9.14 -4.06 -11.04
C THR A 228 7.94 -3.41 -10.36
N LEU A 229 6.96 -4.20 -9.87
CA LEU A 229 5.82 -3.72 -9.08
C LEU A 229 5.99 -4.15 -7.63
N VAL A 230 5.91 -3.17 -6.72
CA VAL A 230 6.04 -3.37 -5.28
C VAL A 230 4.64 -3.45 -4.64
N ASN A 231 4.29 -4.59 -4.06
CA ASN A 231 3.12 -4.71 -3.18
C ASN A 231 3.45 -4.08 -1.82
N ALA A 232 2.63 -3.13 -1.37
CA ALA A 232 2.91 -2.28 -0.21
C ALA A 232 2.57 -2.97 1.13
N VAL A 233 3.09 -4.18 1.37
CA VAL A 233 2.73 -5.00 2.54
C VAL A 233 3.09 -4.35 3.88
N SER A 234 4.11 -3.47 3.92
CA SER A 234 4.44 -2.66 5.10
C SER A 234 3.31 -1.69 5.44
N THR A 235 2.76 -1.01 4.45
CA THR A 235 1.61 -0.10 4.63
C THR A 235 0.36 -0.88 5.01
N TRP A 236 0.07 -2.01 4.34
CA TRP A 236 -1.07 -2.84 4.73
C TRP A 236 -1.01 -3.25 6.19
N GLN A 237 0.17 -3.65 6.69
CA GLN A 237 0.32 -4.08 8.07
C GLN A 237 0.20 -2.93 9.07
N ALA A 238 0.61 -1.71 8.68
CA ALA A 238 0.47 -0.49 9.49
C ALA A 238 -1.00 -0.17 9.82
N TYR A 239 -1.90 -0.40 8.86
CA TYR A 239 -3.34 -0.14 8.97
C TYR A 239 -4.17 -1.33 9.44
N ASN A 240 -3.57 -2.51 9.60
CA ASN A 240 -4.28 -3.72 9.99
C ASN A 240 -4.80 -3.67 11.43
N PRO A 241 -6.13 -3.64 11.68
CA PRO A 241 -6.71 -3.53 13.02
C PRO A 241 -6.78 -4.86 13.79
N TRP A 242 -6.33 -5.98 13.20
CA TRP A 242 -6.39 -7.28 13.85
C TRP A 242 -5.61 -7.31 15.17
N GLY A 243 -6.21 -7.86 16.20
CA GLY A 243 -5.62 -7.94 17.55
C GLY A 243 -5.69 -6.64 18.35
N GLY A 244 -6.40 -5.61 17.85
CA GLY A 244 -6.83 -4.44 18.64
C GLY A 244 -6.05 -3.14 18.40
N CYS A 245 -4.85 -3.16 17.79
CA CYS A 245 -4.11 -1.91 17.50
C CYS A 245 -3.53 -1.89 16.09
N THR A 246 -3.59 -0.70 15.48
CA THR A 246 -2.82 -0.32 14.28
C THR A 246 -1.67 0.63 14.68
N LEU A 247 -0.89 1.09 13.69
CA LEU A 247 0.06 2.20 13.94
C LEU A 247 -0.63 3.57 14.07
N TYR A 248 -1.97 3.64 14.00
CA TYR A 248 -2.76 4.87 14.12
C TYR A 248 -3.65 4.89 15.35
N ASP A 249 -4.40 3.82 15.57
CA ASP A 249 -5.40 3.72 16.64
C ASP A 249 -5.31 2.38 17.36
N CYS A 250 -5.73 2.38 18.61
CA CYS A 250 -6.07 1.18 19.35
C CYS A 250 -7.56 1.15 19.66
N PHE A 251 -8.18 -0.01 19.42
CA PHE A 251 -9.56 -0.33 19.70
C PHE A 251 -9.65 -1.08 21.04
N ASP A 252 -10.81 -1.39 21.55
CA ASP A 252 -11.03 -2.23 22.74
C ASP A 252 -10.53 -1.66 24.09
N ASN A 253 -10.66 -0.34 24.30
CA ASN A 253 -10.31 0.31 25.57
C ASN A 253 -8.87 0.07 26.06
N LEU A 254 -7.94 -0.16 25.14
CA LEU A 254 -6.53 -0.25 25.48
C LEU A 254 -6.00 1.10 25.97
N PRO A 255 -5.07 1.12 26.95
CA PRO A 255 -4.57 2.36 27.52
C PRO A 255 -3.64 3.15 26.58
N ARG A 256 -3.51 2.73 25.34
CA ARG A 256 -2.67 3.34 24.31
C ARG A 256 -3.55 3.91 23.19
N LYS A 257 -3.06 4.98 22.56
CA LYS A 257 -3.73 5.55 21.37
C LYS A 257 -3.44 4.73 20.12
N ARG A 258 -2.24 4.11 19.98
CA ARG A 258 -1.79 3.35 18.81
C ARG A 258 -0.68 2.35 19.18
N ALA A 259 -0.36 1.43 18.30
CA ALA A 259 0.84 0.61 18.42
C ALA A 259 2.10 1.38 17.99
N ASP A 260 3.25 1.00 18.56
CA ASP A 260 4.59 1.40 18.13
C ASP A 260 5.27 0.30 17.30
N ILE A 261 4.74 -0.92 17.37
CA ILE A 261 5.22 -2.09 16.63
C ILE A 261 3.99 -2.87 16.15
N VAL A 262 4.05 -3.37 14.92
CA VAL A 262 3.07 -4.32 14.39
C VAL A 262 3.77 -5.57 13.86
N SER A 263 3.09 -6.71 13.88
CA SER A 263 3.65 -8.00 13.46
C SER A 263 3.02 -8.49 12.16
N PHE A 264 3.82 -9.10 11.28
CA PHE A 264 3.34 -9.89 10.13
C PHE A 264 2.87 -11.29 10.53
N ASP A 265 3.18 -11.74 11.78
CA ASP A 265 2.70 -13.00 12.32
C ASP A 265 1.29 -12.84 12.90
N ARG A 266 0.35 -12.37 12.05
CA ARG A 266 -1.07 -12.21 12.35
C ARG A 266 -1.89 -12.11 11.07
N PRO A 267 -3.18 -12.52 11.07
CA PRO A 267 -4.08 -12.29 9.95
C PRO A 267 -4.24 -10.81 9.63
N TYR A 268 -4.57 -10.49 8.39
CA TYR A 268 -5.27 -9.23 8.12
C TYR A 268 -6.71 -9.35 8.57
N SER A 269 -7.27 -8.29 9.13
CA SER A 269 -8.65 -8.29 9.61
C SER A 269 -9.64 -8.53 8.47
N ALA A 270 -10.70 -9.29 8.73
CA ALA A 270 -11.79 -9.50 7.77
C ALA A 270 -12.46 -8.17 7.36
N PHE A 271 -12.47 -7.14 8.21
CA PHE A 271 -12.94 -5.79 7.85
C PHE A 271 -12.01 -5.06 6.88
N TYR A 272 -10.80 -5.52 6.75
CA TYR A 272 -9.80 -4.94 5.89
C TYR A 272 -9.68 -5.77 4.61
N GLY A 273 -10.65 -5.58 3.70
CA GLY A 273 -10.71 -6.28 2.43
C GLY A 273 -10.91 -7.79 2.52
N HIS A 274 -11.68 -8.29 3.51
CA HIS A 274 -11.82 -9.73 3.79
C HIS A 274 -10.48 -10.45 4.04
N GLY A 275 -9.48 -9.73 4.58
CA GLY A 275 -8.13 -10.25 4.78
C GLY A 275 -7.16 -9.96 3.63
N SER A 276 -7.58 -9.27 2.57
CA SER A 276 -6.70 -8.84 1.47
C SER A 276 -6.00 -7.51 1.72
N ALA A 277 -6.25 -6.85 2.83
CA ALA A 277 -5.80 -5.48 3.11
C ALA A 277 -6.24 -4.48 2.02
N ASP A 278 -5.39 -3.54 1.64
CA ASP A 278 -5.67 -2.54 0.58
C ASP A 278 -5.56 -3.10 -0.84
N PHE A 279 -5.10 -4.33 -1.00
CA PHE A 279 -4.78 -4.92 -2.30
C PHE A 279 -5.92 -4.81 -3.31
N LEU A 280 -7.15 -5.21 -2.93
CA LEU A 280 -8.29 -5.24 -3.84
C LEU A 280 -8.72 -3.85 -4.31
N THR A 281 -8.57 -2.83 -3.47
CA THR A 281 -9.03 -1.46 -3.76
C THR A 281 -7.97 -0.65 -4.49
N HIS A 282 -6.72 -0.72 -4.03
CA HIS A 282 -5.70 0.22 -4.48
C HIS A 282 -4.61 -0.40 -5.37
N GLU A 283 -4.41 -1.73 -5.35
CA GLU A 283 -3.36 -2.35 -6.16
C GLU A 283 -3.90 -3.16 -7.34
N LEU A 284 -4.89 -4.02 -7.13
CA LEU A 284 -5.46 -4.87 -8.19
C LEU A 284 -5.96 -4.09 -9.43
N PRO A 285 -6.58 -2.89 -9.32
CA PRO A 285 -6.96 -2.14 -10.51
C PRO A 285 -5.78 -1.80 -11.42
N LEU A 286 -4.63 -1.38 -10.84
CA LEU A 286 -3.43 -1.09 -11.60
C LEU A 286 -2.78 -2.36 -12.16
N ILE A 287 -2.67 -3.42 -11.35
CA ILE A 287 -2.13 -4.72 -11.77
C ILE A 287 -2.91 -5.24 -12.98
N ALA A 288 -4.24 -5.31 -12.86
CA ALA A 288 -5.08 -5.79 -13.95
C ALA A 288 -4.99 -4.90 -15.20
N PHE A 289 -4.85 -3.58 -15.02
CA PHE A 289 -4.69 -2.67 -16.14
C PHE A 289 -3.32 -2.83 -16.82
N ALA A 290 -2.24 -2.94 -16.07
CA ALA A 290 -0.88 -3.13 -16.61
C ALA A 290 -0.77 -4.46 -17.37
N GLU A 291 -1.29 -5.55 -16.80
CA GLU A 291 -1.34 -6.85 -17.47
C GLU A 291 -2.26 -6.84 -18.71
N GLN A 292 -3.35 -6.07 -18.69
CA GLN A 292 -4.19 -5.85 -19.88
C GLN A 292 -3.42 -5.16 -21.02
N GLN A 293 -2.44 -4.31 -20.67
CA GLN A 293 -1.57 -3.67 -21.67
C GLN A 293 -0.45 -4.58 -22.17
N GLY A 294 -0.31 -5.79 -21.63
CA GLY A 294 0.75 -6.75 -22.00
C GLY A 294 2.14 -6.36 -21.46
N ILE A 295 2.21 -5.57 -20.40
CA ILE A 295 3.48 -5.20 -19.74
C ILE A 295 3.99 -6.40 -18.94
N ASP A 296 5.22 -6.82 -19.19
CA ASP A 296 5.88 -7.84 -18.39
C ASP A 296 6.35 -7.25 -17.06
N ILE A 297 5.89 -7.84 -15.95
CA ILE A 297 6.06 -7.28 -14.60
C ILE A 297 6.69 -8.32 -13.68
N GLU A 298 7.79 -7.94 -13.01
CA GLU A 298 8.24 -8.61 -11.80
C GLU A 298 7.45 -8.10 -10.59
N TYR A 299 6.96 -9.03 -9.77
CA TYR A 299 6.22 -8.70 -8.55
C TYR A 299 7.10 -8.95 -7.34
N ILE A 300 7.26 -7.93 -6.49
CA ILE A 300 7.95 -8.01 -5.20
C ILE A 300 7.11 -7.39 -4.11
N THR A 301 7.51 -7.57 -2.86
CA THR A 301 6.91 -6.87 -1.71
C THR A 301 7.86 -5.80 -1.16
N SER A 302 7.34 -4.90 -0.33
CA SER A 302 8.17 -3.95 0.42
C SER A 302 9.19 -4.64 1.34
N VAL A 303 8.91 -5.89 1.81
CA VAL A 303 9.88 -6.70 2.56
C VAL A 303 11.00 -7.21 1.65
N ASP A 304 10.69 -7.65 0.42
CA ASP A 304 11.71 -8.04 -0.55
C ASP A 304 12.62 -6.86 -0.90
N LEU A 305 12.05 -5.68 -1.15
CA LEU A 305 12.82 -4.47 -1.43
C LEU A 305 13.73 -4.06 -0.25
N HIS A 306 13.36 -4.40 1.00
CA HIS A 306 14.22 -4.22 2.16
C HIS A 306 15.41 -5.20 2.16
N LEU A 307 15.15 -6.47 1.84
CA LEU A 307 16.14 -7.55 1.92
C LEU A 307 17.08 -7.58 0.72
N GLU A 308 16.57 -7.24 -0.46
CA GLU A 308 17.22 -7.32 -1.77
C GLU A 308 17.05 -5.96 -2.49
N PRO A 309 17.74 -4.88 -2.02
CA PRO A 309 17.56 -3.52 -2.57
C PRO A 309 17.87 -3.42 -4.07
N GLU A 310 18.73 -4.30 -4.58
CA GLU A 310 19.11 -4.41 -6.00
C GLU A 310 17.93 -4.72 -6.92
N LEU A 311 16.83 -5.28 -6.42
CA LEU A 311 15.60 -5.50 -7.18
C LEU A 311 15.00 -4.21 -7.76
N ALA A 312 15.28 -3.07 -7.13
CA ALA A 312 14.87 -1.77 -7.68
C ALA A 312 15.60 -1.38 -8.96
N GLN A 313 16.71 -2.04 -9.28
CA GLN A 313 17.51 -1.78 -10.48
C GLN A 313 17.45 -2.92 -11.51
N ALA A 314 16.63 -3.95 -11.25
CA ALA A 314 16.58 -5.14 -12.10
C ALA A 314 15.96 -4.85 -13.49
N HIS A 315 15.05 -3.86 -13.56
CA HIS A 315 14.26 -3.54 -14.75
C HIS A 315 14.27 -2.04 -15.06
N HIS A 316 13.54 -1.62 -16.11
CA HIS A 316 13.53 -0.24 -16.59
C HIS A 316 12.78 0.74 -15.66
N GLY A 317 11.96 0.24 -14.76
CA GLY A 317 11.24 1.09 -13.82
C GLY A 317 10.67 0.34 -12.63
N VAL A 318 10.47 1.06 -11.52
CA VAL A 318 9.77 0.61 -10.32
C VAL A 318 8.42 1.29 -10.24
N ILE A 319 7.39 0.50 -10.00
CA ILE A 319 6.01 0.96 -9.82
C ILE A 319 5.60 0.74 -8.37
N THR A 320 5.11 1.79 -7.72
CA THR A 320 4.36 1.69 -6.48
C THR A 320 2.90 2.06 -6.69
N THR A 321 2.00 1.55 -5.88
CA THR A 321 0.58 1.62 -6.18
C THR A 321 -0.26 1.96 -4.96
N GLY A 322 -1.24 2.84 -5.14
CA GLY A 322 -2.22 3.26 -4.15
C GLY A 322 -1.59 3.97 -2.96
N HIS A 323 -1.38 3.26 -1.86
CA HIS A 323 -0.82 3.78 -0.62
C HIS A 323 0.46 3.04 -0.24
N ASP A 324 1.62 3.64 -0.46
CA ASP A 324 2.94 3.05 -0.16
C ASP A 324 3.77 3.98 0.75
N GLU A 325 3.33 4.09 1.99
CA GLU A 325 3.75 5.11 2.96
C GLU A 325 5.02 4.72 3.74
N TYR A 326 5.23 3.42 4.05
CA TYR A 326 6.17 2.94 5.05
C TYR A 326 7.45 2.37 4.45
N TYR A 327 8.56 3.08 4.62
CA TYR A 327 9.86 2.75 4.03
C TYR A 327 10.95 2.60 5.08
N SER A 328 11.71 1.52 5.02
CA SER A 328 12.97 1.36 5.75
C SER A 328 14.13 2.08 5.05
N THR A 329 15.25 2.22 5.75
CA THR A 329 16.46 2.82 5.16
C THR A 329 16.95 2.08 3.91
N PRO A 330 17.04 0.73 3.86
CA PRO A 330 17.39 0.01 2.63
C PRO A 330 16.40 0.24 1.48
N MET A 331 15.08 0.17 1.74
CA MET A 331 14.06 0.43 0.72
C MET A 331 14.19 1.83 0.11
N ARG A 332 14.36 2.85 0.95
CA ARG A 332 14.51 4.22 0.46
C ARG A 332 15.81 4.41 -0.33
N ALA A 333 16.90 3.80 0.14
CA ALA A 333 18.19 3.83 -0.57
C ALA A 333 18.06 3.16 -1.95
N ALA A 334 17.38 2.01 -2.03
CA ALA A 334 17.14 1.30 -3.29
C ALA A 334 16.47 2.19 -4.35
N LEU A 335 15.48 3.02 -3.97
CA LEU A 335 14.84 3.96 -4.90
C LEU A 335 15.78 5.10 -5.34
N VAL A 336 16.65 5.58 -4.43
CA VAL A 336 17.66 6.60 -4.78
C VAL A 336 18.68 6.00 -5.77
N ASP A 337 19.21 4.83 -5.46
CA ASP A 337 20.19 4.13 -6.30
C ASP A 337 19.59 3.78 -7.67
N ALA A 338 18.30 3.42 -7.73
CA ALA A 338 17.57 3.20 -8.97
C ALA A 338 17.47 4.48 -9.82
N LEU A 339 17.10 5.62 -9.21
CA LEU A 339 17.08 6.90 -9.91
C LEU A 339 18.46 7.29 -10.44
N ASP A 340 19.53 7.10 -9.65
CA ASP A 340 20.89 7.41 -10.04
C ASP A 340 21.37 6.50 -11.19
N ALA A 341 20.87 5.27 -11.26
CA ALA A 341 21.10 4.33 -12.35
C ALA A 341 20.27 4.62 -13.62
N GLY A 342 19.35 5.58 -13.58
CA GLY A 342 18.48 5.91 -14.71
C GLY A 342 17.20 5.07 -14.80
N VAL A 343 16.84 4.35 -13.73
CA VAL A 343 15.59 3.57 -13.61
C VAL A 343 14.44 4.50 -13.29
N ASN A 344 13.33 4.35 -14.00
CA ASN A 344 12.14 5.18 -13.82
C ASN A 344 11.40 4.84 -12.53
N LEU A 345 10.74 5.81 -11.90
CA LEU A 345 9.86 5.58 -10.75
C LEU A 345 8.44 6.09 -11.04
N ALA A 346 7.44 5.23 -10.85
CA ALA A 346 6.03 5.62 -10.99
C ALA A 346 5.28 5.38 -9.68
N PHE A 347 4.78 6.46 -9.09
CA PHE A 347 3.96 6.47 -7.88
C PHE A 347 2.49 6.67 -8.28
N PHE A 348 1.75 5.56 -8.47
CA PHE A 348 0.32 5.60 -8.80
C PHE A 348 -0.53 5.66 -7.52
N GLY A 349 -0.29 6.69 -6.72
CA GLY A 349 -0.91 6.92 -5.45
C GLY A 349 -0.52 8.26 -4.85
N ALA A 350 -0.55 8.36 -3.53
CA ALA A 350 -0.07 9.50 -2.75
C ALA A 350 0.54 9.05 -1.43
N ASN A 351 1.14 10.00 -0.70
CA ASN A 351 1.76 9.74 0.60
C ASN A 351 2.82 8.63 0.53
N ALA A 352 3.56 8.55 -0.59
CA ALA A 352 4.61 7.55 -0.75
C ALA A 352 5.89 7.97 -0.02
N VAL A 353 6.67 6.98 0.50
CA VAL A 353 7.99 7.19 1.13
C VAL A 353 7.96 8.16 2.33
N TYR A 354 6.85 8.21 3.06
CA TYR A 354 6.65 9.22 4.11
C TYR A 354 7.15 8.80 5.50
N ARG A 355 6.86 7.54 5.93
CA ARG A 355 7.21 7.02 7.26
C ARG A 355 8.50 6.23 7.25
N HIS A 356 9.45 6.58 8.10
CA HIS A 356 10.61 5.72 8.35
C HIS A 356 10.25 4.58 9.29
N ILE A 357 10.60 3.36 8.89
CA ILE A 357 10.41 2.14 9.67
C ILE A 357 11.70 1.35 9.83
N ARG A 358 11.69 0.41 10.77
CA ARG A 358 12.65 -0.68 10.85
C ARG A 358 11.94 -2.00 10.90
N PHE A 359 12.55 -3.04 10.34
CA PHE A 359 12.11 -4.41 10.56
C PHE A 359 12.92 -5.06 11.68
N GLU A 360 12.25 -5.96 12.41
CA GLU A 360 12.83 -6.76 13.49
C GLU A 360 12.35 -8.22 13.38
N PRO A 361 13.11 -9.20 13.94
CA PRO A 361 12.70 -10.60 13.93
C PRO A 361 11.37 -10.83 14.66
N GLY A 362 10.58 -11.79 14.16
CA GLY A 362 9.37 -12.27 14.81
C GLY A 362 9.64 -13.09 16.07
N HIS A 363 8.58 -13.60 16.70
CA HIS A 363 8.67 -14.45 17.88
C HIS A 363 9.48 -15.75 17.64
N SER A 364 9.34 -16.32 16.45
CA SER A 364 10.06 -17.54 16.04
C SER A 364 11.54 -17.33 15.73
N GLY A 365 11.99 -16.07 15.69
CA GLY A 365 13.31 -15.68 15.19
C GLY A 365 13.38 -15.50 13.68
N ALA A 366 12.27 -15.69 12.95
CA ALA A 366 12.21 -15.37 11.52
C ALA A 366 12.44 -13.87 11.31
N ALA A 367 13.25 -13.53 10.32
CA ALA A 367 13.62 -12.16 10.01
C ALA A 367 12.40 -11.35 9.52
N GLU A 368 12.44 -10.03 9.69
CA GLU A 368 11.52 -9.02 9.16
C GLU A 368 10.03 -9.28 9.42
N ARG A 369 9.71 -9.98 10.54
CA ARG A 369 8.31 -10.28 10.91
C ARG A 369 7.66 -9.22 11.79
N ARG A 370 8.42 -8.23 12.26
CA ARG A 370 7.92 -7.09 13.03
C ARG A 370 8.33 -5.79 12.38
N MET A 371 7.41 -4.86 12.31
CA MET A 371 7.63 -3.51 11.78
C MET A 371 7.50 -2.50 12.90
N VAL A 372 8.55 -1.70 13.09
CA VAL A 372 8.71 -0.70 14.17
C VAL A 372 8.48 0.69 13.63
N ASN A 373 7.55 1.45 14.26
CA ASN A 373 7.31 2.85 13.96
C ASN A 373 6.81 3.62 15.20
N TYR A 374 7.76 4.18 15.96
CA TYR A 374 7.45 4.97 17.16
C TYR A 374 6.91 6.38 16.84
N ARG A 375 7.09 6.87 15.62
CA ARG A 375 6.79 8.26 15.21
C ARG A 375 7.41 9.31 16.14
N SER A 376 8.57 9.01 16.70
CA SER A 376 9.19 9.83 17.73
C SER A 376 10.67 9.50 17.88
N THR A 377 11.45 10.49 18.29
CA THR A 377 12.84 10.32 18.77
C THR A 377 12.92 9.59 20.12
N ALA A 378 11.78 9.34 20.78
CA ALA A 378 11.72 8.45 21.96
C ALA A 378 11.86 6.96 21.61
N ASP A 379 11.95 6.62 20.33
CA ASP A 379 12.32 5.30 19.84
C ASP A 379 13.57 4.78 20.57
N PRO A 380 13.52 3.60 21.23
CA PRO A 380 14.66 3.09 21.99
C PRO A 380 15.95 2.94 21.17
N ALA A 381 15.85 2.65 19.87
CA ALA A 381 17.00 2.54 18.98
C ALA A 381 17.68 3.89 18.71
N ALA A 382 16.92 4.98 18.70
CA ALA A 382 17.43 6.33 18.51
C ALA A 382 18.41 6.80 19.62
N ARG A 383 18.39 6.13 20.79
CA ARG A 383 19.37 6.39 21.86
C ARG A 383 20.78 5.95 21.50
N ARG A 384 20.92 4.96 20.63
CA ARG A 384 22.21 4.44 20.15
C ARG A 384 22.67 5.18 18.90
N ASP A 385 21.74 5.41 17.98
CA ASP A 385 21.96 6.12 16.74
C ASP A 385 20.69 6.92 16.40
N PRO A 386 20.74 8.25 16.39
CA PRO A 386 19.59 9.09 16.03
C PRO A 386 19.02 8.77 14.63
N GLN A 387 19.83 8.26 13.69
CA GLN A 387 19.37 7.88 12.35
C GLN A 387 18.47 6.66 12.35
N LEU A 388 18.38 5.92 13.46
CA LEU A 388 17.46 4.80 13.64
C LEU A 388 16.08 5.26 14.16
N ALA A 389 15.87 6.54 14.45
CA ALA A 389 14.58 7.06 14.90
C ALA A 389 13.51 6.83 13.81
N THR A 390 12.40 6.19 14.17
CA THR A 390 11.29 5.96 13.27
C THR A 390 10.31 7.14 13.30
N VAL A 391 10.77 8.29 12.81
CA VAL A 391 10.02 9.53 12.58
C VAL A 391 9.59 9.61 11.10
N ASN A 392 8.93 10.68 10.67
CA ASN A 392 8.73 10.92 9.24
C ASN A 392 10.08 11.23 8.57
N TRP A 393 10.27 10.79 7.32
CA TRP A 393 11.54 11.00 6.62
C TRP A 393 11.96 12.47 6.54
N ARG A 394 11.00 13.39 6.41
CA ARG A 394 11.25 14.84 6.34
C ARG A 394 11.65 15.46 7.69
N GLU A 395 11.40 14.79 8.81
CA GLU A 395 11.64 15.30 10.16
C GLU A 395 13.07 15.05 10.65
N ARG A 396 13.47 15.81 11.69
CA ARG A 396 14.70 15.54 12.40
C ARG A 396 14.59 14.21 13.17
N PRO A 397 15.67 13.42 13.26
CA PRO A 397 17.03 13.71 12.81
C PRO A 397 17.31 13.40 11.34
N LEU A 398 16.38 12.79 10.60
CA LEU A 398 16.60 12.27 9.24
C LEU A 398 16.74 13.39 8.23
N GLN A 399 15.78 14.33 8.17
CA GLN A 399 15.75 15.49 7.27
C GLN A 399 15.92 15.11 5.78
N ARG A 400 15.31 14.01 5.36
CA ARG A 400 15.33 13.47 4.00
C ARG A 400 13.90 13.41 3.46
N PRO A 401 13.32 14.55 3.01
CA PRO A 401 11.92 14.58 2.57
C PRO A 401 11.68 13.61 1.41
N GLU A 402 10.48 13.04 1.38
CA GLU A 402 10.03 12.16 0.30
C GLU A 402 10.07 12.83 -1.07
N ALA A 403 9.91 14.16 -1.11
CA ALA A 403 10.00 14.95 -2.33
C ALA A 403 11.33 14.79 -3.10
N GLU A 404 12.43 14.46 -2.43
CA GLU A 404 13.71 14.16 -3.09
C GLU A 404 13.57 13.02 -4.10
N ILE A 405 12.70 12.05 -3.83
CA ILE A 405 12.44 10.88 -4.68
C ILE A 405 11.18 11.09 -5.50
N VAL A 406 10.04 11.35 -4.86
CA VAL A 406 8.71 11.42 -5.47
C VAL A 406 8.51 12.70 -6.31
N GLY A 407 9.18 13.80 -5.94
CA GLY A 407 9.03 15.11 -6.58
C GLY A 407 7.95 15.98 -5.94
N ILE A 408 6.96 15.39 -5.31
CA ILE A 408 5.89 16.01 -4.54
C ILE A 408 5.88 15.43 -3.13
N GLU A 409 5.11 16.02 -2.23
CA GLU A 409 5.09 15.62 -0.82
C GLU A 409 3.68 15.50 -0.26
N TYR A 410 3.51 14.66 0.75
CA TYR A 410 2.24 14.50 1.45
C TYR A 410 1.67 15.84 1.93
N GLY A 411 0.41 16.07 1.57
CA GLY A 411 -0.32 17.29 1.92
C GLY A 411 -1.25 17.08 3.11
N CYS A 412 -2.32 16.31 2.93
CA CYS A 412 -3.35 16.14 3.96
C CYS A 412 -4.18 14.88 3.72
N ALA A 413 -4.76 14.32 4.79
CA ALA A 413 -5.74 13.24 4.75
C ALA A 413 -7.18 13.74 4.94
N GLU A 414 -8.16 12.86 4.68
CA GLU A 414 -9.60 13.13 4.76
C GLU A 414 -10.10 14.09 3.68
N ALA A 415 -9.45 14.09 2.53
CA ALA A 415 -9.80 14.97 1.41
C ALA A 415 -10.71 14.28 0.40
N ARG A 416 -11.56 15.06 -0.25
CA ARG A 416 -12.33 14.69 -1.43
C ARG A 416 -12.48 15.90 -2.35
N ALA A 417 -11.94 15.79 -3.57
CA ALA A 417 -12.06 16.82 -4.57
C ALA A 417 -12.03 16.23 -5.99
N ASP A 418 -12.38 17.04 -6.98
CA ASP A 418 -12.17 16.68 -8.38
C ASP A 418 -10.70 16.87 -8.75
N LEU A 419 -10.12 15.95 -9.51
CA LEU A 419 -8.81 16.16 -10.12
C LEU A 419 -8.96 17.14 -11.30
N VAL A 420 -8.16 18.20 -11.34
CA VAL A 420 -8.21 19.24 -12.38
C VAL A 420 -6.97 19.15 -13.24
N LEU A 421 -7.14 18.76 -14.50
CA LEU A 421 -6.05 18.60 -15.45
C LEU A 421 -5.47 19.95 -15.88
N THR A 422 -4.16 19.99 -16.01
CA THR A 422 -3.40 21.11 -16.55
C THR A 422 -2.30 20.59 -17.49
N ASN A 423 -1.70 21.48 -18.28
CA ASN A 423 -0.56 21.12 -19.14
C ASN A 423 -0.82 19.88 -20.03
N THR A 424 -2.02 19.82 -20.61
CA THR A 424 -2.50 18.65 -21.37
C THR A 424 -1.78 18.42 -22.70
N ASP A 425 -0.84 19.29 -23.08
CA ASP A 425 0.08 19.09 -24.21
C ASP A 425 1.27 18.15 -23.86
N ASN A 426 1.43 17.81 -22.58
CA ASN A 426 2.48 16.88 -22.14
C ASN A 426 2.23 15.46 -22.70
N TRP A 427 3.31 14.75 -22.97
CA TRP A 427 3.31 13.41 -23.55
C TRP A 427 2.46 12.37 -22.78
N VAL A 428 2.31 12.53 -21.47
CA VAL A 428 1.49 11.63 -20.66
C VAL A 428 0.01 11.62 -21.10
N TYR A 429 -0.46 12.72 -21.71
CA TYR A 429 -1.83 12.84 -22.22
C TYR A 429 -1.95 12.48 -23.70
N ALA A 430 -0.87 12.06 -24.36
CA ALA A 430 -0.90 11.73 -25.78
C ALA A 430 -1.98 10.67 -26.10
N GLY A 431 -2.78 10.93 -27.13
CA GLY A 431 -3.85 10.01 -27.55
C GLY A 431 -5.08 9.98 -26.62
N THR A 432 -5.17 10.91 -25.66
CA THR A 432 -6.36 11.07 -24.80
C THR A 432 -7.18 12.30 -25.21
N ASP A 433 -8.43 12.39 -24.73
CA ASP A 433 -9.29 13.57 -24.91
C ASP A 433 -9.08 14.62 -23.79
N ALA A 434 -7.93 14.60 -23.11
CA ALA A 434 -7.63 15.50 -21.99
C ALA A 434 -7.62 16.97 -22.43
N ARG A 435 -8.17 17.84 -21.58
CA ARG A 435 -8.21 19.29 -21.80
C ARG A 435 -7.83 20.04 -20.53
N ASN A 436 -7.10 21.13 -20.68
CA ASN A 436 -6.80 22.02 -19.56
C ASN A 436 -8.08 22.51 -18.88
N GLY A 437 -8.15 22.36 -17.55
CA GLY A 437 -9.32 22.66 -16.74
C GLY A 437 -10.38 21.55 -16.69
N GLN A 438 -10.21 20.43 -17.39
CA GLN A 438 -11.09 19.27 -17.27
C GLN A 438 -11.04 18.74 -15.84
N ARG A 439 -12.22 18.39 -15.31
CA ARG A 439 -12.39 17.88 -13.95
C ARG A 439 -12.75 16.41 -13.99
N LEU A 440 -11.98 15.58 -13.29
CA LEU A 440 -12.30 14.17 -13.06
C LEU A 440 -12.90 14.08 -11.66
N ARG A 441 -14.20 13.80 -11.63
CA ARG A 441 -15.02 13.94 -10.42
C ARG A 441 -14.53 13.04 -9.29
N ARG A 442 -14.29 13.64 -8.11
CA ARG A 442 -13.94 12.96 -6.85
C ARG A 442 -12.66 12.11 -6.88
N LEU A 443 -11.81 12.25 -7.89
CA LEU A 443 -10.61 11.44 -8.04
C LEU A 443 -9.48 11.85 -7.07
N VAL A 444 -9.56 13.00 -6.42
CA VAL A 444 -8.64 13.37 -5.34
C VAL A 444 -9.21 12.87 -4.01
N GLY A 445 -8.50 11.94 -3.38
CA GLY A 445 -8.86 11.35 -2.07
C GLY A 445 -8.06 10.06 -1.81
N VAL A 446 -8.13 9.47 -0.67
CA VAL A 446 -8.53 10.06 0.62
C VAL A 446 -7.41 10.93 1.17
N GLU A 447 -6.21 10.73 0.66
CA GLU A 447 -4.99 11.50 0.89
C GLU A 447 -4.47 12.04 -0.45
N PHE A 448 -3.73 13.12 -0.37
CA PHE A 448 -3.15 13.73 -1.57
C PHE A 448 -1.78 14.36 -1.28
N ASP A 449 -1.02 14.54 -2.35
CA ASP A 449 0.27 15.22 -2.34
C ASP A 449 0.18 16.63 -2.92
N GLN A 450 1.13 17.48 -2.52
CA GLN A 450 1.29 18.87 -2.92
C GLN A 450 2.72 19.17 -3.38
N LEU A 451 2.94 20.36 -3.93
CA LEU A 451 4.30 20.84 -4.16
C LEU A 451 4.99 21.11 -2.81
N PRO A 452 6.22 20.60 -2.61
CA PRO A 452 7.02 20.94 -1.43
C PRO A 452 7.41 22.42 -1.42
N ALA A 453 7.92 22.91 -0.28
CA ALA A 453 8.48 24.25 -0.20
C ALA A 453 9.58 24.46 -1.27
N ALA A 454 9.69 25.69 -1.82
CA ALA A 454 10.58 25.96 -2.95
C ALA A 454 12.04 25.56 -2.70
N ALA A 455 12.50 25.68 -1.44
CA ALA A 455 13.89 25.35 -1.07
C ALA A 455 14.23 23.85 -1.12
N ILE A 456 13.21 22.97 -1.06
CA ILE A 456 13.39 21.51 -1.06
C ILE A 456 12.75 20.84 -2.28
N THR A 457 12.20 21.63 -3.23
CA THR A 457 11.65 21.11 -4.47
C THR A 457 12.79 20.66 -5.38
N PRO A 458 12.84 19.41 -5.81
CA PRO A 458 13.81 18.98 -6.80
C PRO A 458 13.58 19.72 -8.14
N PRO A 459 14.64 19.91 -8.96
CA PRO A 459 14.51 20.57 -10.24
C PRO A 459 13.66 19.76 -11.23
N GLY A 460 13.14 20.44 -12.26
CA GLY A 460 12.47 19.80 -13.37
C GLY A 460 11.03 19.35 -13.10
N ILE A 461 10.39 19.79 -12.02
CA ILE A 461 8.99 19.42 -11.74
C ILE A 461 8.05 20.04 -12.76
N GLU A 462 7.39 19.19 -13.52
CA GLU A 462 6.34 19.53 -14.47
C GLU A 462 4.97 19.09 -13.91
N VAL A 463 4.15 20.07 -13.51
CA VAL A 463 2.81 19.86 -12.97
C VAL A 463 1.86 19.52 -14.12
N LEU A 464 1.16 18.40 -13.98
CA LEU A 464 0.23 17.81 -14.94
C LEU A 464 -1.24 18.00 -14.54
N ALA A 465 -1.53 17.99 -13.24
CA ALA A 465 -2.81 18.36 -12.68
C ALA A 465 -2.60 19.19 -11.41
N ALA A 466 -3.51 20.13 -11.16
CA ALA A 466 -3.46 21.02 -9.99
C ALA A 466 -4.89 21.28 -9.51
N SER A 467 -5.25 20.67 -8.38
CA SER A 467 -6.63 20.62 -7.91
C SER A 467 -6.79 21.40 -6.60
N PRO A 468 -7.73 22.36 -6.51
CA PRO A 468 -8.04 23.00 -5.25
C PRO A 468 -8.75 22.00 -4.31
N VAL A 469 -8.22 21.84 -3.11
CA VAL A 469 -8.73 20.92 -2.08
C VAL A 469 -9.01 21.68 -0.81
N VAL A 470 -10.10 21.35 -0.14
CA VAL A 470 -10.36 21.75 1.25
C VAL A 470 -10.11 20.56 2.14
N CYS A 471 -9.16 20.69 3.06
CA CYS A 471 -8.81 19.67 4.01
C CYS A 471 -8.62 20.30 5.39
N ARG A 472 -9.25 19.74 6.43
CA ARG A 472 -9.17 20.27 7.81
C ARG A 472 -9.41 21.78 7.90
N GLN A 473 -10.43 22.28 7.20
CA GLN A 473 -10.83 23.70 7.15
C GLN A 473 -9.75 24.64 6.56
N ALA A 474 -8.77 24.12 5.88
CA ALA A 474 -7.77 24.90 5.14
C ALA A 474 -7.85 24.61 3.63
N ARG A 475 -7.41 25.60 2.84
CA ARG A 475 -7.29 25.49 1.38
C ARG A 475 -5.91 24.98 1.02
N TRP A 476 -5.88 23.93 0.23
CA TRP A 476 -4.69 23.24 -0.26
C TRP A 476 -4.73 23.13 -1.79
N GLN A 477 -3.63 22.68 -2.37
CA GLN A 477 -3.57 22.32 -3.78
C GLN A 477 -2.93 20.95 -3.95
N GLN A 478 -3.73 19.97 -4.37
CA GLN A 478 -3.22 18.69 -4.82
C GLN A 478 -2.47 18.86 -6.15
N VAL A 479 -1.42 18.07 -6.37
CA VAL A 479 -0.61 18.09 -7.57
C VAL A 479 -0.35 16.68 -8.09
N THR A 480 -0.51 16.47 -9.40
CA THR A 480 0.04 15.36 -10.17
C THR A 480 1.24 15.87 -10.94
N ALA A 481 2.36 15.17 -10.93
CA ALA A 481 3.61 15.68 -11.50
C ALA A 481 4.40 14.63 -12.28
N TYR A 482 5.23 15.12 -13.21
CA TYR A 482 6.30 14.39 -13.86
C TYR A 482 7.61 15.17 -13.72
N ARG A 483 8.73 14.47 -13.61
CA ARG A 483 10.06 15.08 -13.76
C ARG A 483 11.05 14.12 -14.43
N SER A 484 12.00 14.68 -15.17
CA SER A 484 13.20 13.97 -15.61
C SER A 484 14.36 14.26 -14.66
N THR A 485 15.24 13.29 -14.49
CA THR A 485 16.47 13.43 -13.68
C THR A 485 17.69 13.56 -14.56
N ASP A 486 18.83 13.96 -13.99
CA ASP A 486 20.11 14.08 -14.71
C ASP A 486 20.62 12.72 -15.20
N SER A 487 20.29 11.62 -14.52
CA SER A 487 20.59 10.24 -14.94
C SER A 487 19.78 9.81 -16.17
N GLY A 488 18.70 10.53 -16.47
CA GLY A 488 17.76 10.25 -17.54
C GLY A 488 16.54 9.44 -17.08
N ALA A 489 16.40 9.15 -15.78
CA ALA A 489 15.17 8.56 -15.26
C ALA A 489 13.97 9.53 -15.39
N GLY A 490 12.77 8.96 -15.56
CA GLY A 490 11.51 9.67 -15.40
C GLY A 490 10.89 9.36 -14.05
N VAL A 491 10.31 10.36 -13.38
CA VAL A 491 9.50 10.16 -12.17
C VAL A 491 8.10 10.67 -12.43
N PHE A 492 7.10 9.80 -12.28
CA PHE A 492 5.69 10.14 -12.34
C PHE A 492 5.06 9.97 -10.97
N ALA A 493 4.30 10.96 -10.50
CA ALA A 493 3.58 10.90 -9.24
C ALA A 493 2.14 11.37 -9.43
N ALA A 494 1.18 10.48 -9.18
CA ALA A 494 -0.25 10.76 -9.32
C ALA A 494 -0.76 11.76 -8.28
N GLY A 495 -0.18 11.75 -7.06
CA GLY A 495 -0.50 12.67 -5.97
C GLY A 495 -1.92 12.54 -5.42
N THR A 496 -2.54 11.38 -5.59
CA THR A 496 -3.82 11.00 -4.98
C THR A 496 -3.90 9.49 -4.81
N ILE A 497 -4.29 9.00 -3.63
CA ILE A 497 -4.45 7.55 -3.38
C ILE A 497 -5.49 6.95 -4.33
N ASP A 498 -6.57 7.68 -4.62
CA ASP A 498 -7.68 7.18 -5.44
C ASP A 498 -7.38 7.12 -6.96
N TRP A 499 -6.13 7.37 -7.41
CA TRP A 499 -5.79 7.29 -8.83
C TRP A 499 -6.23 5.97 -9.49
N ASN A 500 -5.93 4.86 -8.82
CA ASN A 500 -6.22 3.54 -9.35
C ASN A 500 -7.73 3.21 -9.39
N CYS A 501 -8.52 3.87 -8.56
CA CYS A 501 -9.99 3.82 -8.64
C CYS A 501 -10.53 4.34 -9.97
N GLY A 502 -9.85 5.33 -10.56
CA GLY A 502 -10.20 5.87 -11.87
C GLY A 502 -9.89 4.95 -13.05
N LEU A 503 -9.14 3.86 -12.85
CA LEU A 503 -8.83 2.88 -13.91
C LEU A 503 -10.02 1.99 -14.25
N ASP A 504 -10.86 1.64 -13.29
CA ASP A 504 -11.94 0.66 -13.48
C ASP A 504 -13.27 1.03 -12.82
N GLY A 505 -13.31 2.06 -11.97
CA GLY A 505 -14.54 2.51 -11.31
C GLY A 505 -15.01 1.57 -10.19
N THR A 506 -14.12 0.77 -9.60
CA THR A 506 -14.48 -0.16 -8.51
C THR A 506 -14.67 0.51 -7.16
N CYS A 507 -14.10 1.70 -6.98
CA CYS A 507 -14.27 2.47 -5.74
C CYS A 507 -15.62 3.16 -5.69
N PRO A 508 -16.26 3.24 -4.51
CA PRO A 508 -17.53 3.96 -4.36
C PRO A 508 -17.43 5.42 -4.81
N ASP A 509 -18.42 5.87 -5.59
CA ASP A 509 -18.55 7.26 -6.08
C ASP A 509 -17.43 7.76 -7.02
N ILE A 510 -16.52 6.93 -7.45
CA ILE A 510 -15.49 7.24 -8.45
C ILE A 510 -15.79 6.42 -9.71
N GLU A 511 -16.01 7.11 -10.81
CA GLU A 511 -16.22 6.47 -12.10
C GLU A 511 -14.88 6.11 -12.78
N ARG A 512 -14.93 5.22 -13.74
CA ARG A 512 -13.79 4.94 -14.62
C ARG A 512 -13.57 6.11 -15.56
N PHE A 513 -12.31 6.58 -15.67
CA PHE A 513 -11.92 7.68 -16.55
C PHE A 513 -10.98 7.20 -17.65
N GLU A 514 -11.37 7.37 -18.91
CA GLU A 514 -10.51 7.01 -20.04
C GLU A 514 -9.22 7.84 -20.09
N VAL A 515 -9.25 9.09 -19.60
CA VAL A 515 -8.03 9.92 -19.46
C VAL A 515 -7.06 9.30 -18.45
N VAL A 516 -7.53 8.82 -17.29
CA VAL A 516 -6.66 8.14 -16.29
C VAL A 516 -6.03 6.89 -16.89
N ARG A 517 -6.81 6.10 -17.61
CA ARG A 517 -6.33 4.90 -18.33
C ARG A 517 -5.30 5.26 -19.40
N GLY A 518 -5.55 6.33 -20.17
CA GLY A 518 -4.61 6.80 -21.19
C GLY A 518 -3.29 7.27 -20.59
N VAL A 519 -3.33 8.10 -19.55
CA VAL A 519 -2.14 8.58 -18.83
C VAL A 519 -1.36 7.40 -18.23
N THR A 520 -2.04 6.53 -17.50
CA THR A 520 -1.40 5.35 -16.89
C THR A 520 -0.75 4.45 -17.95
N GLY A 521 -1.47 4.17 -19.04
CA GLY A 521 -0.93 3.36 -20.14
C GLY A 521 0.26 4.02 -20.85
N ASN A 522 0.27 5.34 -21.01
CA ASN A 522 1.41 6.06 -21.58
C ASN A 522 2.63 5.99 -20.65
N VAL A 523 2.44 6.24 -19.35
CA VAL A 523 3.53 6.14 -18.36
C VAL A 523 4.10 4.73 -18.34
N LEU A 524 3.27 3.70 -18.22
CA LEU A 524 3.72 2.30 -18.19
C LEU A 524 4.53 1.94 -19.45
N ARG A 525 4.02 2.23 -20.65
CA ARG A 525 4.72 1.90 -21.91
C ARG A 525 6.04 2.65 -22.08
N VAL A 526 6.07 3.94 -21.73
CA VAL A 526 7.29 4.74 -21.86
C VAL A 526 8.33 4.30 -20.83
N PHE A 527 7.92 3.98 -19.60
CA PHE A 527 8.82 3.52 -18.55
C PHE A 527 9.34 2.11 -18.82
N ALA A 528 8.52 1.23 -19.38
CA ALA A 528 8.93 -0.10 -19.83
C ALA A 528 9.97 -0.07 -20.97
N ALA A 529 9.94 0.97 -21.82
CA ALA A 529 10.88 1.10 -22.93
C ALA A 529 12.28 1.59 -22.52
N GLY A 530 12.48 2.04 -21.28
CA GLY A 530 13.78 2.49 -20.76
C GLY A 530 13.75 3.89 -20.17
N PRO A 531 14.89 4.59 -20.04
CA PRO A 531 15.00 5.87 -19.34
C PRO A 531 14.12 6.98 -19.94
N ALA A 532 12.95 7.19 -19.34
CA ALA A 532 11.89 8.07 -19.84
C ALA A 532 12.32 9.53 -19.87
N GLY A 533 13.15 9.99 -18.92
CA GLY A 533 13.64 11.36 -18.85
C GLY A 533 14.54 11.75 -20.02
N ARG A 534 15.17 10.78 -20.70
CA ARG A 534 15.92 11.03 -21.93
C ARG A 534 15.02 11.20 -23.14
N ALA A 535 13.95 10.38 -23.23
CA ALA A 535 13.00 10.43 -24.33
C ALA A 535 12.04 11.64 -24.20
N HIS A 536 11.69 11.97 -22.98
CA HIS A 536 10.72 12.99 -22.62
C HIS A 536 11.28 13.89 -21.50
N PRO A 537 12.22 14.81 -21.79
CA PRO A 537 12.71 15.76 -20.81
C PRO A 537 11.56 16.62 -20.27
N SER A 538 11.49 16.78 -18.95
CA SER A 538 10.44 17.61 -18.34
C SER A 538 10.70 19.10 -18.53
N THR A 539 9.61 19.87 -18.63
CA THR A 539 9.64 21.33 -18.67
C THR A 539 9.13 21.90 -17.36
N GLU A 540 10.03 22.45 -16.54
CA GLU A 540 9.67 22.94 -15.21
C GLU A 540 8.60 24.04 -15.29
N ASN A 541 7.49 23.83 -14.56
CA ASN A 541 6.39 24.78 -14.46
C ASN A 541 5.86 24.95 -13.03
N ALA A 542 6.47 24.30 -12.04
CA ALA A 542 6.02 24.26 -10.65
C ALA A 542 5.75 25.63 -10.05
N ALA A 543 6.54 26.65 -10.40
CA ALA A 543 6.37 28.02 -9.89
C ALA A 543 4.97 28.61 -10.18
N ARG A 544 4.28 28.16 -11.25
CA ARG A 544 2.93 28.63 -11.62
C ARG A 544 1.84 28.09 -10.70
N TYR A 545 2.11 26.96 -10.02
CA TYR A 545 1.14 26.22 -9.23
C TYR A 545 1.44 26.27 -7.72
N ARG A 546 2.44 27.06 -7.30
CA ARG A 546 2.71 27.26 -5.88
C ARG A 546 1.62 28.14 -5.28
N VAL A 547 0.90 27.60 -4.34
CA VAL A 547 0.05 28.35 -3.42
C VAL A 547 0.86 28.68 -2.18
N GLY A 548 0.50 29.78 -1.49
CA GLY A 548 1.06 30.07 -0.16
C GLY A 548 0.72 28.94 0.83
N SER A 549 1.20 29.06 2.06
CA SER A 549 0.81 28.12 3.13
C SER A 549 -0.71 27.94 3.18
N PRO A 550 -1.23 26.76 3.58
CA PRO A 550 -2.66 26.51 3.64
C PRO A 550 -3.41 27.59 4.40
N THR A 551 -4.45 28.20 3.77
CA THR A 551 -5.20 29.31 4.35
C THR A 551 -6.54 28.82 4.89
N PRO A 552 -6.96 29.26 6.11
CA PRO A 552 -8.27 28.90 6.68
C PRO A 552 -9.43 29.31 5.76
N VAL A 553 -10.49 28.52 5.73
CA VAL A 553 -11.67 28.74 4.87
C VAL A 553 -12.49 29.99 5.31
N GLY A 554 -12.20 30.57 6.50
CA GLY A 554 -12.96 31.68 7.09
C GLY A 554 -12.55 33.10 6.64
N ASP A 555 -11.43 33.32 5.93
CA ASP A 555 -10.84 34.65 5.74
C ASP A 555 -11.23 35.40 4.43
N GLN A 556 -12.31 35.02 3.74
CA GLN A 556 -12.76 35.77 2.54
C GLN A 556 -14.00 36.65 2.75
N ALA A 557 -14.08 37.42 3.84
CA ALA A 557 -15.12 38.44 4.00
C ALA A 557 -14.63 39.80 4.49
N ALA A 558 -13.40 40.23 4.15
CA ALA A 558 -12.96 41.59 4.43
C ALA A 558 -11.95 42.08 3.38
N GLY A 559 -12.44 42.54 2.25
CA GLY A 559 -11.52 43.17 1.28
C GLY A 559 -12.14 43.61 -0.04
N ALA A 560 -13.20 44.40 -0.01
CA ALA A 560 -13.54 45.39 -1.04
C ALA A 560 -14.74 46.24 -0.56
N GLY A 561 -14.49 47.22 0.24
CA GLY A 561 -15.50 48.19 0.69
C GLY A 561 -14.87 49.58 0.71
N THR A 562 -15.17 50.36 -0.31
CA THR A 562 -14.86 51.78 -0.44
C THR A 562 -15.31 52.57 0.79
N THR A 563 -14.44 53.44 1.24
CA THR A 563 -14.68 54.47 2.27
C THR A 563 -15.92 55.33 1.99
N SER A 564 -16.87 55.30 2.93
CA SER A 564 -17.76 56.44 3.18
C SER A 564 -18.14 56.48 4.66
N THR A 565 -17.89 57.61 5.29
CA THR A 565 -18.04 57.96 6.72
C THR A 565 -19.51 58.01 7.14
N PRO A 566 -19.85 57.88 8.44
CA PRO A 566 -21.19 57.52 8.94
C PRO A 566 -22.09 58.72 9.23
N PRO A 567 -23.35 58.47 9.62
CA PRO A 567 -23.80 58.97 10.91
C PRO A 567 -24.50 57.91 11.82
N ASN A 568 -24.16 58.03 13.08
CA ASN A 568 -24.87 57.47 14.24
C ASN A 568 -26.29 58.10 14.34
N PRO A 569 -27.33 57.39 14.81
CA PRO A 569 -27.55 57.32 16.26
C PRO A 569 -28.17 56.00 16.83
N SER A 570 -27.89 55.82 18.08
CA SER A 570 -28.46 54.90 19.05
C SER A 570 -29.97 54.68 18.95
N THR A 571 -30.38 53.39 18.99
CA THR A 571 -31.61 52.95 19.70
C THR A 571 -31.47 51.49 20.11
N THR A 572 -31.50 51.30 21.40
CA THR A 572 -31.66 50.06 22.13
C THR A 572 -33.02 49.42 21.81
N VAL A 573 -33.02 48.14 21.40
CA VAL A 573 -34.23 47.29 21.38
C VAL A 573 -33.92 46.01 22.14
N ALA A 574 -34.74 45.74 23.15
CA ALA A 574 -34.69 44.57 24.02
C ALA A 574 -35.11 43.29 23.30
N PRO A 575 -34.64 42.09 23.73
CA PRO A 575 -35.00 40.83 23.10
C PRO A 575 -36.43 40.38 23.52
N ALA A 576 -37.16 39.82 22.54
CA ALA A 576 -38.48 39.24 22.72
C ALA A 576 -38.37 37.81 23.31
N PRO A 577 -39.40 37.36 24.06
CA PRO A 577 -39.36 36.11 24.81
C PRO A 577 -39.58 34.88 23.92
N VAL A 578 -38.84 33.82 24.23
CA VAL A 578 -38.95 32.49 23.60
C VAL A 578 -40.19 31.78 24.13
N THR A 579 -41.12 31.45 23.25
CA THR A 579 -42.33 30.66 23.58
C THR A 579 -41.99 29.17 23.43
N THR A 580 -42.02 28.45 24.54
CA THR A 580 -41.92 26.99 24.58
C THR A 580 -43.27 26.36 24.27
N VAL A 581 -43.31 25.47 23.26
CA VAL A 581 -44.49 24.65 22.95
C VAL A 581 -44.28 23.28 23.62
N PRO A 582 -45.25 22.76 24.38
CA PRO A 582 -45.13 21.45 25.02
C PRO A 582 -45.42 20.33 24.02
N VAL A 583 -44.53 19.34 23.98
CA VAL A 583 -44.72 18.08 23.23
C VAL A 583 -45.55 17.14 24.11
N THR A 584 -46.77 16.82 23.67
CA THR A 584 -47.64 15.81 24.27
C THR A 584 -47.20 14.42 23.81
N ALA A 585 -46.84 13.56 24.76
CA ALA A 585 -46.56 12.14 24.53
C ALA A 585 -47.86 11.37 24.29
N ALA A 586 -47.90 10.53 23.27
CA ALA A 586 -48.98 9.58 23.01
C ALA A 586 -48.80 8.32 23.88
N PRO A 587 -49.89 7.66 24.29
CA PRO A 587 -49.85 6.53 25.20
C PRO A 587 -49.38 5.25 24.51
N VAL A 588 -48.53 4.49 25.22
CA VAL A 588 -48.06 3.16 24.83
C VAL A 588 -49.15 2.13 25.16
N ASP A 589 -49.59 1.41 24.14
CA ASP A 589 -50.55 0.31 24.27
C ASP A 589 -49.80 -0.96 24.76
N THR A 590 -50.12 -1.41 25.96
CA THR A 590 -49.62 -2.62 26.58
C THR A 590 -50.65 -3.74 26.48
N THR A 591 -50.60 -4.53 25.45
CA THR A 591 -51.29 -5.84 25.41
C THR A 591 -50.29 -6.96 25.66
N PRO A 592 -50.57 -7.92 26.57
CA PRO A 592 -49.65 -9.03 26.87
C PRO A 592 -49.74 -10.11 25.81
N VAL A 593 -48.56 -10.48 25.26
CA VAL A 593 -48.43 -11.64 24.37
C VAL A 593 -48.36 -12.91 25.23
N ALA A 594 -49.23 -13.85 24.93
CA ALA A 594 -49.32 -15.16 25.58
C ALA A 594 -48.13 -16.06 25.19
N SER A 595 -47.54 -16.72 26.17
CA SER A 595 -46.47 -17.73 26.00
C SER A 595 -47.01 -18.99 25.32
N PRO A 596 -46.25 -19.64 24.42
CA PRO A 596 -46.61 -20.93 23.86
C PRO A 596 -46.20 -22.09 24.82
N THR A 597 -47.13 -23.00 24.99
CA THR A 597 -47.00 -24.26 25.74
C THR A 597 -46.08 -25.27 25.00
N PRO A 598 -45.26 -26.08 25.72
CA PRO A 598 -44.43 -27.10 25.07
C PRO A 598 -45.25 -28.36 24.72
N PRO A 599 -44.89 -29.11 23.64
CA PRO A 599 -45.55 -30.32 23.29
C PRO A 599 -45.14 -31.51 24.20
N SER A 600 -46.14 -32.28 24.62
CA SER A 600 -46.05 -33.46 25.42
C SER A 600 -45.40 -34.64 24.65
N ALA A 601 -44.49 -35.34 25.32
CA ALA A 601 -43.98 -36.64 24.92
C ALA A 601 -45.02 -37.75 25.23
N SER A 602 -45.17 -38.72 24.34
CA SER A 602 -45.53 -40.13 24.63
C SER A 602 -45.83 -40.93 23.36
N PRO A 603 -45.70 -42.27 23.38
CA PRO A 603 -44.75 -43.19 24.06
C PRO A 603 -43.76 -43.84 23.08
#